data_4a2c6e7a98ceb3e43d11688e08ec49fb
#
_entry.id   4a2c6e7a98ceb3e43d11688e08ec49fb
#
_cell.length_a   1.000
_cell.length_b   1.000
_cell.length_c   1.000
_cell.angle_alpha   90.00
_cell.angle_beta   90.00
_cell.angle_gamma   90.00
#
_symmetry.space_group_name_H-M   'P 1'
#
loop_
_entity.id
_entity.type
_entity.pdbx_description
1 polymer ?
#
loop_
_entity_poly.entity_id
_entity_poly.type
_entity_poly.pdbx_seq_one_letter_code
_entity_poly.pdbx_strand_id
1 'polypeptide(L)'
;SARCRRLYGNQHAYHINSLSVNSDCETFISADDLRINLWHLESSGSSFNIVDIKPNNMEDLTEVITSAEFHPNQCNLFAYSSSKGAIRLADMRASALCNNHAKIFDEQEAPGSRSFFCEIIASISDVKFSRDGRYILARDYLTVKLWDINMDSKPVAQFKVHEHLRTKLCDLYESDSIFDKFQCCLSDD
;
A
#
# COMPACT_ATOMS: atom_id res chain seq x y z
N SER A 1 25.63 -19.21 9.16
CA SER A 1 25.66 -17.92 9.88
C SER A 1 25.33 -16.79 8.90
N ALA A 2 24.36 -15.93 9.25
CA ALA A 2 24.05 -14.75 8.48
C ALA A 2 25.06 -13.62 8.80
N ARG A 3 25.54 -12.92 7.76
CA ARG A 3 26.41 -11.75 7.89
C ARG A 3 25.78 -10.56 7.17
N CYS A 4 25.64 -9.44 7.89
CA CYS A 4 25.23 -8.18 7.29
C CYS A 4 26.28 -7.74 6.26
N ARG A 5 25.86 -7.50 5.00
CA ARG A 5 26.73 -7.00 3.94
C ARG A 5 26.57 -5.51 3.72
N ARG A 6 25.36 -4.99 3.82
CA ARG A 6 25.04 -3.57 3.65
C ARG A 6 23.94 -3.15 4.61
N LEU A 7 24.03 -1.91 5.07
CA LEU A 7 23.04 -1.28 5.91
C LEU A 7 22.44 -0.09 5.13
N TYR A 8 21.11 -0.10 5.00
CA TYR A 8 20.32 0.99 4.43
C TYR A 8 19.59 1.66 5.59
N GLY A 9 20.06 2.80 6.03
CA GLY A 9 19.61 3.39 7.29
C GLY A 9 19.38 4.91 7.23
N ASN A 10 18.82 5.44 8.32
CA ASN A 10 18.70 6.87 8.63
C ASN A 10 17.79 7.69 7.69
N GLN A 11 16.86 7.06 6.97
CA GLN A 11 15.97 7.76 6.04
C GLN A 11 14.48 7.68 6.47
N HIS A 12 14.13 6.71 7.31
CA HIS A 12 12.77 6.55 7.81
C HIS A 12 12.65 7.07 9.24
N ALA A 13 11.59 7.82 9.52
CA ALA A 13 11.24 8.32 10.85
C ALA A 13 10.20 7.43 11.55
N TYR A 14 9.50 6.60 10.80
CA TYR A 14 8.45 5.71 11.26
C TYR A 14 8.79 4.25 10.95
N HIS A 15 7.97 3.31 11.44
CA HIS A 15 8.15 1.88 11.18
C HIS A 15 8.04 1.58 9.69
N ILE A 16 9.00 0.80 9.18
CA ILE A 16 8.95 0.31 7.79
C ILE A 16 7.88 -0.77 7.72
N ASN A 17 6.84 -0.52 6.92
CA ASN A 17 5.72 -1.43 6.73
C ASN A 17 5.88 -2.34 5.52
N SER A 18 6.64 -1.93 4.51
CA SER A 18 6.82 -2.72 3.29
C SER A 18 8.18 -2.53 2.64
N LEU A 19 8.62 -3.59 1.97
CA LEU A 19 9.84 -3.65 1.16
C LEU A 19 9.48 -4.38 -0.14
N SER A 20 9.91 -3.82 -1.28
CA SER A 20 9.71 -4.46 -2.58
C SER A 20 10.92 -4.25 -3.47
N VAL A 21 11.46 -5.36 -4.00
CA VAL A 21 12.56 -5.32 -4.98
C VAL A 21 11.96 -5.08 -6.37
N ASN A 22 12.60 -4.21 -7.13
CA ASN A 22 12.17 -3.86 -8.48
C ASN A 22 12.48 -4.99 -9.48
N SER A 23 11.75 -5.01 -10.58
CA SER A 23 11.97 -5.96 -11.71
C SER A 23 13.32 -5.76 -12.42
N ASP A 24 13.99 -4.61 -12.24
CA ASP A 24 15.35 -4.36 -12.73
C ASP A 24 16.43 -5.12 -11.93
N CYS A 25 16.08 -5.65 -10.75
CA CYS A 25 17.00 -6.29 -9.81
C CYS A 25 18.17 -5.38 -9.34
N GLU A 26 18.08 -4.08 -9.56
CA GLU A 26 19.07 -3.07 -9.15
C GLU A 26 18.57 -2.16 -8.05
N THR A 27 17.25 -1.96 -7.99
CA THR A 27 16.61 -1.04 -7.05
C THR A 27 15.57 -1.74 -6.17
N PHE A 28 15.24 -1.12 -5.05
CA PHE A 28 14.12 -1.53 -4.20
C PHE A 28 13.49 -0.31 -3.53
N ILE A 29 12.24 -0.43 -3.13
CA ILE A 29 11.57 0.56 -2.30
C ILE A 29 11.41 0.06 -0.87
N SER A 30 11.45 1.02 0.05
CA SER A 30 10.99 0.85 1.43
C SER A 30 9.96 1.92 1.75
N ALA A 31 8.88 1.53 2.40
CA ALA A 31 7.80 2.43 2.79
C ALA A 31 7.63 2.47 4.30
N ASP A 32 7.45 3.67 4.84
CA ASP A 32 6.92 3.92 6.17
C ASP A 32 5.52 4.54 6.08
N ASP A 33 4.98 5.00 7.19
CA ASP A 33 3.63 5.57 7.25
C ASP A 33 3.44 6.81 6.38
N LEU A 34 4.51 7.58 6.09
CA LEU A 34 4.42 8.87 5.41
C LEU A 34 5.28 8.99 4.15
N ARG A 35 6.26 8.10 3.98
CA ARG A 35 7.25 8.20 2.90
C ARG A 35 7.54 6.87 2.24
N ILE A 36 7.88 6.94 0.94
CA ILE A 36 8.45 5.83 0.19
C ILE A 36 9.80 6.29 -0.35
N ASN A 37 10.83 5.52 -0.03
CA ASN A 37 12.20 5.77 -0.47
C ASN A 37 12.64 4.69 -1.45
N LEU A 38 13.25 5.14 -2.54
CA LEU A 38 13.92 4.29 -3.54
C LEU A 38 15.39 4.18 -3.20
N TRP A 39 15.90 2.95 -3.22
CA TRP A 39 17.28 2.60 -2.95
C TRP A 39 17.91 1.87 -4.12
N HIS A 40 19.21 2.01 -4.25
CA HIS A 40 19.99 1.18 -5.16
C HIS A 40 20.71 0.08 -4.37
N LEU A 41 20.59 -1.18 -4.80
CA LEU A 41 21.15 -2.34 -4.08
C LEU A 41 22.67 -2.30 -3.94
N GLU A 42 23.37 -1.69 -4.90
CA GLU A 42 24.82 -1.54 -4.85
C GLU A 42 25.31 -0.33 -4.03
N SER A 43 24.44 0.65 -3.74
CA SER A 43 24.78 1.88 -3.04
C SER A 43 23.90 2.09 -1.82
N SER A 44 24.42 1.82 -0.62
CA SER A 44 23.68 1.98 0.64
C SER A 44 23.73 3.43 1.22
N GLY A 45 24.52 4.31 0.62
CA GLY A 45 24.78 5.65 1.17
C GLY A 45 23.74 6.71 0.79
N SER A 46 22.84 6.44 -0.15
CA SER A 46 21.85 7.40 -0.63
C SER A 46 20.53 6.73 -0.97
N SER A 47 19.44 7.45 -0.74
CA SER A 47 18.10 7.09 -1.18
C SER A 47 17.42 8.30 -1.80
N PHE A 48 16.43 8.04 -2.63
CA PHE A 48 15.56 9.06 -3.22
C PHE A 48 14.17 8.95 -2.62
N ASN A 49 13.67 10.04 -2.06
CA ASN A 49 12.28 10.09 -1.63
C ASN A 49 11.39 10.24 -2.87
N ILE A 50 10.58 9.24 -3.17
CA ILE A 50 9.69 9.22 -4.34
C ILE A 50 8.23 9.47 -4.00
N VAL A 51 7.83 9.29 -2.73
CA VAL A 51 6.52 9.66 -2.20
C VAL A 51 6.70 10.30 -0.83
N ASP A 52 6.13 11.47 -0.63
CA ASP A 52 6.07 12.16 0.65
C ASP A 52 4.66 12.73 0.86
N ILE A 53 3.90 12.14 1.76
CA ILE A 53 2.55 12.58 2.13
C ILE A 53 2.53 13.31 3.47
N LYS A 54 3.71 13.58 4.06
CA LYS A 54 3.81 14.28 5.33
C LYS A 54 3.28 15.71 5.19
N PRO A 55 2.23 16.11 5.93
CA PRO A 55 1.74 17.47 5.91
C PRO A 55 2.72 18.42 6.63
N ASN A 56 2.63 19.72 6.34
CA ASN A 56 3.41 20.74 7.05
C ASN A 56 3.05 20.79 8.55
N ASN A 57 1.76 20.64 8.87
CA ASN A 57 1.27 20.48 10.24
C ASN A 57 0.76 19.05 10.42
N MET A 58 1.29 18.34 11.42
CA MET A 58 0.88 16.95 11.71
C MET A 58 -0.59 16.81 12.14
N GLU A 59 -1.23 17.89 12.58
CA GLU A 59 -2.66 17.92 12.87
C GLU A 59 -3.52 17.75 11.59
N ASP A 60 -2.96 18.09 10.42
CA ASP A 60 -3.63 17.94 9.13
C ASP A 60 -3.43 16.55 8.51
N LEU A 61 -2.79 15.62 9.24
CA LEU A 61 -2.58 14.25 8.76
C LEU A 61 -3.93 13.53 8.63
N THR A 62 -4.26 13.12 7.41
CA THR A 62 -5.54 12.48 7.11
C THR A 62 -5.43 11.01 6.75
N GLU A 63 -4.27 10.57 6.28
CA GLU A 63 -4.03 9.20 5.84
C GLU A 63 -2.57 8.81 6.02
N VAL A 64 -2.31 7.51 6.11
CA VAL A 64 -0.97 6.93 6.14
C VAL A 64 -0.81 5.88 5.06
N ILE A 65 0.43 5.67 4.63
CA ILE A 65 0.80 4.59 3.69
C ILE A 65 0.80 3.27 4.47
N THR A 66 0.15 2.26 3.93
CA THR A 66 -0.01 0.97 4.61
C THR A 66 0.74 -0.18 3.96
N SER A 67 0.93 -0.12 2.63
CA SER A 67 1.71 -1.10 1.87
C SER A 67 2.23 -0.47 0.58
N ALA A 68 3.35 -0.97 0.06
CA ALA A 68 3.89 -0.56 -1.24
C ALA A 68 4.58 -1.73 -1.94
N GLU A 69 4.39 -1.85 -3.26
CA GLU A 69 4.95 -2.92 -4.08
C GLU A 69 5.28 -2.42 -5.49
N PHE A 70 6.41 -2.88 -6.03
CA PHE A 70 6.77 -2.66 -7.43
C PHE A 70 5.95 -3.53 -8.37
N HIS A 71 5.71 -2.98 -9.56
CA HIS A 71 5.15 -3.75 -10.67
C HIS A 71 6.13 -4.84 -11.13
N PRO A 72 5.69 -6.09 -11.33
CA PRO A 72 6.59 -7.22 -11.58
C PRO A 72 7.37 -7.14 -12.89
N ASN A 73 6.84 -6.42 -13.90
CA ASN A 73 7.42 -6.39 -15.24
C ASN A 73 7.80 -4.99 -15.74
N GLN A 74 7.35 -3.93 -15.04
CA GLN A 74 7.60 -2.53 -15.42
C GLN A 74 8.35 -1.82 -14.29
N CYS A 75 9.64 -1.66 -14.43
CA CYS A 75 10.52 -1.12 -13.40
C CYS A 75 10.22 0.33 -12.96
N ASN A 76 9.42 1.07 -13.73
CA ASN A 76 9.04 2.44 -13.41
C ASN A 76 7.70 2.55 -12.65
N LEU A 77 6.94 1.47 -12.56
CA LEU A 77 5.64 1.46 -11.91
C LEU A 77 5.71 0.81 -10.53
N PHE A 78 5.01 1.42 -9.59
CA PHE A 78 4.76 0.84 -8.27
C PHE A 78 3.37 1.23 -7.77
N ALA A 79 2.79 0.41 -6.93
CA ALA A 79 1.53 0.70 -6.27
C ALA A 79 1.77 0.88 -4.77
N TYR A 80 1.00 1.78 -4.15
CA TYR A 80 0.96 1.91 -2.70
C TYR A 80 -0.47 2.15 -2.24
N SER A 81 -0.76 1.70 -1.05
CA SER A 81 -2.09 1.79 -0.45
C SER A 81 -2.11 2.71 0.76
N SER A 82 -3.29 3.16 1.12
CA SER A 82 -3.50 4.05 2.24
C SER A 82 -4.51 3.52 3.27
N SER A 83 -4.46 4.09 4.46
CA SER A 83 -5.40 3.83 5.53
C SER A 83 -6.84 4.27 5.23
N LYS A 84 -7.05 5.05 4.17
CA LYS A 84 -8.39 5.45 3.68
C LYS A 84 -9.02 4.49 2.67
N GLY A 85 -8.35 3.38 2.35
CA GLY A 85 -8.86 2.40 1.41
C GLY A 85 -8.53 2.67 -0.06
N ALA A 86 -7.73 3.70 -0.36
CA ALA A 86 -7.30 4.02 -1.71
C ALA A 86 -5.99 3.30 -2.06
N ILE A 87 -5.87 2.89 -3.32
CA ILE A 87 -4.63 2.39 -3.93
C ILE A 87 -4.18 3.44 -4.94
N ARG A 88 -2.90 3.72 -4.96
CA ARG A 88 -2.29 4.63 -5.93
C ARG A 88 -1.25 3.89 -6.76
N LEU A 89 -1.41 3.94 -8.07
CA LEU A 89 -0.43 3.43 -9.04
C LEU A 89 0.36 4.62 -9.58
N ALA A 90 1.65 4.65 -9.30
CA ALA A 90 2.53 5.75 -9.63
C ALA A 90 3.59 5.34 -10.66
N ASP A 91 3.94 6.28 -11.54
CA ASP A 91 5.02 6.14 -12.50
C ASP A 91 6.17 7.09 -12.14
N MET A 92 7.34 6.54 -11.84
CA MET A 92 8.53 7.30 -11.46
C MET A 92 9.07 8.21 -12.56
N ARG A 93 8.62 8.02 -13.81
CA ARG A 93 8.98 8.90 -14.94
C ARG A 93 8.18 10.19 -14.97
N ALA A 94 7.01 10.23 -14.34
CA ALA A 94 6.10 11.35 -14.40
C ALA A 94 6.59 12.55 -13.56
N SER A 95 7.18 12.29 -12.40
CA SER A 95 7.67 13.31 -11.48
C SER A 95 8.67 12.73 -10.48
N ALA A 96 9.53 13.56 -9.93
CA ALA A 96 10.45 13.18 -8.85
C ALA A 96 9.69 12.78 -7.57
N LEU A 97 8.59 13.50 -7.25
CA LEU A 97 7.61 13.09 -6.25
C LEU A 97 6.36 12.55 -6.95
N CYS A 98 6.09 11.27 -6.78
CA CYS A 98 5.08 10.54 -7.55
C CYS A 98 3.66 10.68 -6.99
N ASN A 99 3.49 11.20 -5.79
CA ASN A 99 2.18 11.27 -5.11
C ASN A 99 1.13 12.14 -5.84
N ASN A 100 1.56 13.15 -6.60
CA ASN A 100 0.65 14.08 -7.28
C ASN A 100 0.14 13.57 -8.65
N HIS A 101 0.76 12.54 -9.21
CA HIS A 101 0.46 12.04 -10.55
C HIS A 101 0.09 10.56 -10.58
N ALA A 102 -0.29 10.01 -9.43
CA ALA A 102 -0.69 8.62 -9.31
C ALA A 102 -2.13 8.42 -9.84
N LYS A 103 -2.36 7.30 -10.52
CA LYS A 103 -3.70 6.80 -10.82
C LYS A 103 -4.30 6.26 -9.54
N ILE A 104 -5.52 6.68 -9.20
CA ILE A 104 -6.18 6.34 -7.93
C ILE A 104 -7.26 5.30 -8.19
N PHE A 105 -7.22 4.21 -7.45
CA PHE A 105 -8.25 3.18 -7.36
C PHE A 105 -8.94 3.34 -6.02
N ASP A 106 -10.15 3.82 -6.04
CA ASP A 106 -10.95 4.07 -4.85
C ASP A 106 -12.41 3.70 -5.14
N GLU A 107 -13.04 3.03 -4.21
CA GLU A 107 -14.45 2.72 -4.28
C GLU A 107 -15.22 3.86 -3.64
N GLN A 108 -15.89 4.65 -4.48
CA GLN A 108 -16.72 5.76 -3.97
C GLN A 108 -17.90 5.20 -3.18
N GLU A 109 -17.83 5.31 -1.87
CA GLU A 109 -18.96 4.99 -1.00
C GLU A 109 -20.10 6.01 -1.21
N ALA A 110 -21.34 5.49 -1.15
CA ALA A 110 -22.51 6.34 -1.21
C ALA A 110 -22.51 7.39 -0.07
N PRO A 111 -22.83 8.66 -0.35
CA PRO A 111 -22.90 9.69 0.68
C PRO A 111 -23.90 9.30 1.78
N GLY A 112 -23.42 9.22 3.02
CA GLY A 112 -24.28 8.95 4.19
C GLY A 112 -24.10 7.58 4.85
N SER A 113 -23.27 6.67 4.31
CA SER A 113 -23.04 5.35 4.92
C SER A 113 -21.84 5.31 5.89
N ARG A 114 -21.19 6.43 6.18
CA ARG A 114 -20.01 6.49 7.04
C ARG A 114 -20.35 6.24 8.50
N SER A 115 -20.14 5.01 8.96
CA SER A 115 -20.05 4.72 10.38
C SER A 115 -18.60 4.85 10.85
N PHE A 116 -18.38 5.03 12.14
CA PHE A 116 -17.04 5.08 12.74
C PHE A 116 -16.16 3.91 12.31
N PHE A 117 -16.71 2.71 12.23
CA PHE A 117 -15.96 1.52 11.82
C PHE A 117 -15.64 1.47 10.33
N CYS A 118 -16.39 2.15 9.46
CA CYS A 118 -16.16 2.10 8.01
C CYS A 118 -14.75 2.57 7.65
N GLU A 119 -14.25 3.63 8.28
CA GLU A 119 -12.89 4.13 8.04
C GLU A 119 -11.82 3.14 8.50
N ILE A 120 -12.03 2.49 9.64
CA ILE A 120 -11.08 1.52 10.20
C ILE A 120 -11.00 0.27 9.30
N ILE A 121 -12.15 -0.29 8.92
CA ILE A 121 -12.19 -1.52 8.10
C ILE A 121 -11.82 -1.29 6.62
N ALA A 122 -11.93 -0.05 6.12
CA ALA A 122 -11.53 0.29 4.76
C ALA A 122 -10.01 0.37 4.58
N SER A 123 -9.25 0.53 5.67
CA SER A 123 -7.78 0.57 5.61
C SER A 123 -7.23 -0.66 4.92
N ILE A 124 -6.42 -0.44 3.87
CA ILE A 124 -5.80 -1.52 3.12
C ILE A 124 -4.57 -2.01 3.89
N SER A 125 -4.55 -3.29 4.23
CA SER A 125 -3.45 -3.91 4.98
C SER A 125 -2.35 -4.44 4.08
N ASP A 126 -2.66 -4.84 2.84
CA ASP A 126 -1.68 -5.39 1.89
C ASP A 126 -2.12 -5.19 0.44
N VAL A 127 -1.14 -5.03 -0.44
CA VAL A 127 -1.31 -4.88 -1.90
C VAL A 127 -0.33 -5.79 -2.61
N LYS A 128 -0.81 -6.53 -3.62
CA LYS A 128 0.00 -7.42 -4.45
C LYS A 128 -0.35 -7.27 -5.92
N PHE A 129 0.67 -7.26 -6.78
CA PHE A 129 0.46 -7.38 -8.21
C PHE A 129 0.26 -8.86 -8.63
N SER A 130 -0.54 -9.08 -9.68
CA SER A 130 -0.50 -10.34 -10.40
C SER A 130 0.81 -10.48 -11.16
N ARG A 131 1.23 -11.70 -11.46
CA ARG A 131 2.48 -12.01 -12.14
C ARG A 131 2.62 -11.33 -13.51
N ASP A 132 1.53 -11.19 -14.24
CA ASP A 132 1.46 -10.46 -15.51
C ASP A 132 1.46 -8.94 -15.35
N GLY A 133 1.29 -8.44 -14.12
CA GLY A 133 1.22 -7.03 -13.78
C GLY A 133 -0.11 -6.35 -14.12
N ARG A 134 -1.09 -7.08 -14.67
CA ARG A 134 -2.36 -6.50 -15.08
C ARG A 134 -3.30 -6.22 -13.93
N TYR A 135 -3.23 -7.00 -12.87
CA TYR A 135 -4.16 -6.89 -11.75
C TYR A 135 -3.45 -6.49 -10.47
N ILE A 136 -4.16 -5.76 -9.62
CA ILE A 136 -3.77 -5.44 -8.26
C ILE A 136 -4.75 -6.10 -7.31
N LEU A 137 -4.27 -6.95 -6.43
CA LEU A 137 -5.01 -7.51 -5.32
C LEU A 137 -4.81 -6.62 -4.10
N ALA A 138 -5.89 -6.18 -3.48
CA ALA A 138 -5.86 -5.38 -2.27
C ALA A 138 -6.66 -6.03 -1.17
N ARG A 139 -6.09 -6.07 0.04
CA ARG A 139 -6.71 -6.63 1.23
C ARG A 139 -7.12 -5.50 2.18
N ASP A 140 -8.41 -5.38 2.47
CA ASP A 140 -8.91 -4.64 3.63
C ASP A 140 -9.29 -5.59 4.78
N TYR A 141 -9.88 -5.10 5.85
CA TYR A 141 -10.20 -5.95 7.01
C TYR A 141 -11.23 -7.04 6.70
N LEU A 142 -12.27 -6.73 5.94
CA LEU A 142 -13.38 -7.66 5.65
C LEU A 142 -13.28 -8.32 4.28
N THR A 143 -12.63 -7.67 3.30
CA THR A 143 -12.68 -8.07 1.89
C THR A 143 -11.31 -8.16 1.24
N VAL A 144 -11.27 -8.87 0.13
CA VAL A 144 -10.18 -8.85 -0.84
C VAL A 144 -10.76 -8.34 -2.15
N LYS A 145 -10.12 -7.34 -2.75
CA LYS A 145 -10.57 -6.72 -4.00
C LYS A 145 -9.52 -6.90 -5.08
N LEU A 146 -9.96 -7.28 -6.27
CA LEU A 146 -9.13 -7.40 -7.45
C LEU A 146 -9.41 -6.21 -8.38
N TRP A 147 -8.37 -5.46 -8.73
CA TRP A 147 -8.45 -4.31 -9.61
C TRP A 147 -7.70 -4.59 -10.92
N ASP A 148 -8.22 -4.13 -12.05
CA ASP A 148 -7.47 -4.06 -13.30
C ASP A 148 -6.76 -2.70 -13.38
N ILE A 149 -5.45 -2.67 -13.63
CA ILE A 149 -4.68 -1.41 -13.70
C ILE A 149 -5.20 -0.42 -14.75
N ASN A 150 -5.95 -0.91 -15.73
CA ASN A 150 -6.57 -0.09 -16.77
C ASN A 150 -7.95 0.46 -16.38
N MET A 151 -8.57 -0.06 -15.31
CA MET A 151 -9.92 0.30 -14.88
C MET A 151 -9.93 0.68 -13.39
N ASP A 152 -9.97 1.98 -13.11
CA ASP A 152 -9.91 2.55 -11.76
C ASP A 152 -11.28 2.81 -11.12
N SER A 153 -12.36 2.73 -11.91
CA SER A 153 -13.70 3.12 -11.46
C SER A 153 -14.36 2.12 -10.50
N LYS A 154 -14.00 0.83 -10.60
CA LYS A 154 -14.52 -0.24 -9.73
C LYS A 154 -13.62 -1.46 -9.76
N PRO A 155 -13.59 -2.27 -8.71
CA PRO A 155 -12.88 -3.56 -8.71
C PRO A 155 -13.53 -4.53 -9.70
N VAL A 156 -12.70 -5.37 -10.32
CA VAL A 156 -13.15 -6.46 -11.22
C VAL A 156 -13.84 -7.56 -10.43
N ALA A 157 -13.33 -7.83 -9.24
CA ALA A 157 -13.91 -8.83 -8.33
C ALA A 157 -13.71 -8.39 -6.88
N GLN A 158 -14.66 -8.80 -6.03
CA GLN A 158 -14.60 -8.57 -4.59
C GLN A 158 -15.00 -9.87 -3.87
N PHE A 159 -14.17 -10.25 -2.91
CA PHE A 159 -14.35 -11.46 -2.10
C PHE A 159 -14.56 -11.07 -0.63
N LYS A 160 -15.70 -11.43 -0.08
CA LYS A 160 -16.07 -11.19 1.31
C LYS A 160 -15.48 -12.25 2.22
N VAL A 161 -14.23 -12.08 2.61
CA VAL A 161 -13.50 -13.11 3.37
C VAL A 161 -13.92 -13.15 4.84
N HIS A 162 -14.08 -11.97 5.46
CA HIS A 162 -14.40 -11.85 6.88
C HIS A 162 -15.74 -11.12 7.14
N GLU A 163 -16.69 -11.20 6.21
CA GLU A 163 -18.01 -10.54 6.38
C GLU A 163 -18.72 -10.95 7.68
N HIS A 164 -18.51 -12.16 8.16
CA HIS A 164 -19.07 -12.65 9.42
C HIS A 164 -18.58 -11.87 10.65
N LEU A 165 -17.47 -11.14 10.55
CA LEU A 165 -16.94 -10.29 11.62
C LEU A 165 -17.65 -8.93 11.71
N ARG A 166 -18.42 -8.54 10.70
CA ARG A 166 -19.11 -7.23 10.66
C ARG A 166 -20.01 -7.00 11.86
N THR A 167 -20.64 -8.04 12.38
CA THR A 167 -21.51 -7.95 13.57
C THR A 167 -20.75 -7.86 14.88
N LYS A 168 -19.44 -8.10 14.88
CA LYS A 168 -18.57 -8.15 16.06
C LYS A 168 -17.56 -7.01 16.10
N LEU A 169 -17.71 -5.97 15.27
CA LEU A 169 -16.73 -4.89 15.17
C LEU A 169 -16.50 -4.14 16.49
N CYS A 170 -17.51 -4.01 17.33
CA CYS A 170 -17.35 -3.39 18.66
C CYS A 170 -16.42 -4.23 19.55
N ASP A 171 -16.67 -5.53 19.65
CA ASP A 171 -15.85 -6.45 20.47
C ASP A 171 -14.41 -6.51 19.95
N LEU A 172 -14.24 -6.50 18.61
CA LEU A 172 -12.94 -6.49 17.95
C LEU A 172 -12.18 -5.18 18.18
N TYR A 173 -12.89 -4.06 18.26
CA TYR A 173 -12.31 -2.77 18.59
C TYR A 173 -11.88 -2.70 20.05
N GLU A 174 -12.70 -3.18 20.99
CA GLU A 174 -12.37 -3.24 22.43
C GLU A 174 -11.16 -4.14 22.73
N SER A 175 -10.94 -5.17 21.90
CA SER A 175 -9.78 -6.09 22.01
C SER A 175 -8.58 -5.70 21.15
N ASP A 176 -8.60 -4.55 20.48
CA ASP A 176 -7.60 -4.10 19.48
C ASP A 176 -7.42 -5.03 18.27
N SER A 177 -8.18 -6.12 18.16
CA SER A 177 -8.04 -7.10 17.06
C SER A 177 -8.51 -6.55 15.71
N ILE A 178 -9.29 -5.47 15.71
CA ILE A 178 -9.72 -4.77 14.48
C ILE A 178 -8.54 -4.14 13.71
N PHE A 179 -7.41 -3.92 14.39
CA PHE A 179 -6.19 -3.34 13.80
C PHE A 179 -5.22 -4.39 13.26
N ASP A 180 -5.57 -5.67 13.29
CA ASP A 180 -4.76 -6.74 12.73
C ASP A 180 -4.58 -6.54 11.22
N LYS A 181 -3.32 -6.62 10.75
CA LYS A 181 -2.96 -6.46 9.35
C LYS A 181 -2.90 -7.83 8.68
N PHE A 182 -3.94 -8.17 7.92
CA PHE A 182 -3.98 -9.39 7.13
C PHE A 182 -3.22 -9.20 5.82
N GLN A 183 -2.44 -10.21 5.46
CA GLN A 183 -1.74 -10.26 4.18
C GLN A 183 -2.58 -11.00 3.12
N CYS A 184 -2.25 -10.76 1.86
CA CYS A 184 -2.81 -11.50 0.73
C CYS A 184 -1.69 -11.95 -0.23
N CYS A 185 -1.99 -12.96 -1.01
CA CYS A 185 -1.12 -13.41 -2.11
C CYS A 185 -1.99 -13.93 -3.25
N LEU A 186 -1.43 -13.89 -4.46
CA LEU A 186 -2.00 -14.52 -5.64
C LEU A 186 -1.31 -15.86 -5.86
N SER A 187 -2.08 -16.88 -6.23
CA SER A 187 -1.52 -18.13 -6.75
C SER A 187 -0.95 -17.89 -8.13
N ASP A 188 0.20 -18.50 -8.42
CA ASP A 188 0.89 -18.42 -9.72
C ASP A 188 0.35 -19.45 -10.72
N ASP A 189 -0.76 -20.15 -10.42
CA ASP A 189 -1.36 -21.19 -11.27
C ASP A 189 -2.19 -20.63 -12.42
#